data_5e286492086a215e5a1eb3d966db22e1
#
_entry.id   5e286492086a215e5a1eb3d966db22e1
#
_cell.length_a   1.000
_cell.length_b   1.000
_cell.length_c   1.000
_cell.angle_alpha   90.00
_cell.angle_beta   90.00
_cell.angle_gamma   90.00
#
_symmetry.space_group_name_H-M   'P 1'
#
loop_
_entity.id
_entity.type
_entity.pdbx_description
1 polymer ?
#
loop_
_entity_poly.entity_id
_entity_poly.type
_entity_poly.pdbx_seq_one_letter_code
_entity_poly.pdbx_strand_id
1 'polypeptide(L)'
;MRTRVSSALTFYLLAGLVVPLAAQEKSEVAASIRSLELKWTESYKQRQVEILSTLLAEDFVITVEDGSTYSKTGYISHSAEPSVHVEVAELSELKVRMHGNTAVVTGAYHERGKSDGKPYEYHDRLTDVWMKTGGRWQVIASHYSVPVK
;
A
#
# COMPACT_ATOMS: atom_id res chain seq x y z
N MET A 1 71.00 -27.42 3.39
CA MET A 1 69.83 -27.06 4.23
C MET A 1 68.90 -26.29 3.36
N ARG A 2 67.84 -26.94 2.80
CA ARG A 2 66.84 -26.30 1.89
C ARG A 2 65.51 -26.26 2.61
N THR A 3 65.10 -25.09 3.01
CA THR A 3 63.80 -24.81 3.63
C THR A 3 62.72 -24.77 2.55
N ARG A 4 61.72 -25.66 2.63
CA ARG A 4 60.54 -25.64 1.80
C ARG A 4 59.50 -24.76 2.48
N VAL A 5 59.10 -23.67 1.81
CA VAL A 5 57.97 -22.84 2.22
C VAL A 5 56.72 -23.42 1.56
N SER A 6 55.81 -23.99 2.38
CA SER A 6 54.50 -24.40 1.93
C SER A 6 53.54 -23.23 1.96
N SER A 7 53.14 -22.76 0.78
CA SER A 7 52.05 -21.76 0.64
C SER A 7 50.71 -22.49 0.75
N ALA A 8 49.98 -22.28 1.85
CA ALA A 8 48.60 -22.71 2.00
C ALA A 8 47.69 -21.70 1.27
N LEU A 9 47.08 -22.15 0.17
CA LEU A 9 46.08 -21.40 -0.56
C LEU A 9 44.74 -21.57 0.12
N THR A 10 44.28 -20.54 0.86
CA THR A 10 42.93 -20.54 1.52
C THR A 10 41.89 -20.14 0.48
N PHE A 11 41.11 -21.11 0.02
CA PHE A 11 39.92 -20.88 -0.80
C PHE A 11 38.80 -20.34 0.07
N TYR A 12 38.43 -19.07 -0.06
CA TYR A 12 37.21 -18.52 0.44
C TYR A 12 36.05 -18.92 -0.47
N LEU A 13 35.22 -19.88 -0.05
CA LEU A 13 33.95 -20.18 -0.70
C LEU A 13 32.98 -19.02 -0.39
N LEU A 14 32.75 -18.12 -1.34
CA LEU A 14 31.63 -17.19 -1.32
C LEU A 14 30.34 -18.01 -1.57
N ALA A 15 29.64 -18.41 -0.52
CA ALA A 15 28.28 -18.92 -0.63
C ALA A 15 27.35 -17.77 -0.99
N GLY A 16 27.16 -17.51 -2.28
CA GLY A 16 26.16 -16.59 -2.78
C GLY A 16 24.77 -17.07 -2.38
N LEU A 17 24.03 -16.29 -1.59
CA LEU A 17 22.63 -16.53 -1.31
C LEU A 17 21.83 -16.40 -2.62
N VAL A 18 21.50 -17.54 -3.23
CA VAL A 18 20.62 -17.59 -4.41
C VAL A 18 19.19 -17.48 -3.91
N VAL A 19 18.60 -16.29 -4.01
CA VAL A 19 17.15 -16.09 -3.78
C VAL A 19 16.40 -16.76 -4.93
N PRO A 20 15.41 -17.65 -4.67
CA PRO A 20 14.62 -18.25 -5.74
C PRO A 20 13.89 -17.17 -6.56
N LEU A 21 13.89 -17.29 -7.88
CA LEU A 21 13.26 -16.34 -8.81
C LEU A 21 11.81 -16.00 -8.44
N ALA A 22 11.02 -17.01 -8.03
CA ALA A 22 9.64 -16.81 -7.59
C ALA A 22 9.50 -15.96 -6.31
N ALA A 23 10.48 -16.01 -5.41
CA ALA A 23 10.49 -15.15 -4.20
C ALA A 23 10.86 -13.70 -4.56
N GLN A 24 11.76 -13.52 -5.52
CA GLN A 24 12.13 -12.20 -6.03
C GLN A 24 10.95 -11.54 -6.75
N GLU A 25 10.26 -12.26 -7.64
CA GLU A 25 9.07 -11.75 -8.32
C GLU A 25 7.97 -11.33 -7.34
N LYS A 26 7.66 -12.15 -6.32
CA LYS A 26 6.71 -11.78 -5.28
C LYS A 26 7.12 -10.52 -4.52
N SER A 27 8.40 -10.34 -4.25
CA SER A 27 8.93 -9.16 -3.58
C SER A 27 8.77 -7.90 -4.43
N GLU A 28 9.05 -7.98 -5.74
CA GLU A 28 8.89 -6.86 -6.67
C GLU A 28 7.42 -6.45 -6.84
N VAL A 29 6.51 -7.42 -6.94
CA VAL A 29 5.08 -7.14 -6.99
C VAL A 29 4.59 -6.53 -5.69
N ALA A 30 5.03 -7.01 -4.53
CA ALA A 30 4.67 -6.43 -3.24
C ALA A 30 5.18 -4.98 -3.10
N ALA A 31 6.38 -4.67 -3.63
CA ALA A 31 6.89 -3.30 -3.68
C ALA A 31 6.03 -2.40 -4.59
N SER A 32 5.59 -2.94 -5.74
CA SER A 32 4.67 -2.24 -6.65
C SER A 32 3.33 -1.92 -5.98
N ILE A 33 2.72 -2.88 -5.26
CA ILE A 33 1.47 -2.65 -4.51
C ILE A 33 1.68 -1.56 -3.45
N ARG A 34 2.78 -1.60 -2.71
CA ARG A 34 3.11 -0.53 -1.73
C ARG A 34 3.18 0.85 -2.40
N SER A 35 3.77 0.94 -3.59
CA SER A 35 3.82 2.19 -4.36
C SER A 35 2.43 2.65 -4.82
N LEU A 36 1.54 1.72 -5.15
CA LEU A 36 0.15 2.02 -5.52
C LEU A 36 -0.66 2.52 -4.32
N GLU A 37 -0.45 1.97 -3.11
CA GLU A 37 -1.04 2.48 -1.86
C GLU A 37 -0.65 3.95 -1.62
N LEU A 38 0.64 4.25 -1.71
CA LEU A 38 1.13 5.63 -1.56
C LEU A 38 0.55 6.56 -2.63
N LYS A 39 0.45 6.07 -3.88
CA LYS A 39 -0.16 6.83 -4.97
C LYS A 39 -1.64 7.08 -4.73
N TRP A 40 -2.38 6.11 -4.20
CA TRP A 40 -3.79 6.28 -3.86
C TRP A 40 -3.97 7.35 -2.78
N THR A 41 -3.23 7.24 -1.67
CA THR A 41 -3.25 8.22 -0.57
C THR A 41 -2.92 9.63 -1.04
N GLU A 42 -1.88 9.79 -1.85
CA GLU A 42 -1.50 11.10 -2.38
C GLU A 42 -2.56 11.65 -3.36
N SER A 43 -3.13 10.78 -4.21
CA SER A 43 -4.18 11.18 -5.15
C SER A 43 -5.46 11.61 -4.43
N TYR A 44 -5.80 10.97 -3.32
CA TYR A 44 -6.91 11.38 -2.46
C TYR A 44 -6.64 12.77 -1.86
N LYS A 45 -5.48 12.95 -1.22
CA LYS A 45 -5.06 14.23 -0.63
C LYS A 45 -5.06 15.37 -1.64
N GLN A 46 -4.58 15.11 -2.87
CA GLN A 46 -4.47 16.10 -3.96
C GLN A 46 -5.75 16.23 -4.79
N ARG A 47 -6.82 15.48 -4.47
CA ARG A 47 -8.08 15.43 -5.22
C ARG A 47 -7.90 15.08 -6.71
N GLN A 48 -6.99 14.17 -7.00
CA GLN A 48 -6.70 13.72 -8.37
C GLN A 48 -7.69 12.63 -8.80
N VAL A 49 -8.93 13.02 -9.05
CA VAL A 49 -10.06 12.10 -9.29
C VAL A 49 -9.84 11.15 -10.48
N GLU A 50 -9.16 11.59 -11.53
CA GLU A 50 -8.82 10.76 -12.68
C GLU A 50 -7.88 9.62 -12.28
N ILE A 51 -6.89 9.91 -11.43
CA ILE A 51 -5.96 8.88 -10.91
C ILE A 51 -6.70 7.93 -9.99
N LEU A 52 -7.51 8.44 -9.05
CA LEU A 52 -8.36 7.63 -8.18
C LEU A 52 -9.23 6.68 -9.01
N SER A 53 -9.89 7.19 -10.06
CA SER A 53 -10.73 6.38 -10.94
C SER A 53 -9.98 5.21 -11.61
N THR A 54 -8.68 5.36 -11.90
CA THR A 54 -7.87 4.28 -12.47
C THR A 54 -7.42 3.24 -11.45
N LEU A 55 -7.23 3.66 -10.19
CA LEU A 55 -6.77 2.78 -9.11
C LEU A 55 -7.88 1.91 -8.52
N LEU A 56 -9.13 2.38 -8.57
CA LEU A 56 -10.29 1.69 -8.01
C LEU A 56 -10.97 0.82 -9.07
N ALA A 57 -11.32 -0.42 -8.73
CA ALA A 57 -12.12 -1.30 -9.58
C ALA A 57 -13.56 -0.78 -9.71
N GLU A 58 -14.31 -1.23 -10.73
CA GLU A 58 -15.69 -0.78 -10.93
C GLU A 58 -16.62 -1.20 -9.78
N ASP A 59 -16.37 -2.36 -9.19
CA ASP A 59 -17.10 -2.93 -8.06
C ASP A 59 -16.45 -2.59 -6.70
N PHE A 60 -15.56 -1.60 -6.66
CA PHE A 60 -14.90 -1.15 -5.43
C PHE A 60 -15.90 -0.78 -4.34
N VAL A 61 -15.58 -1.20 -3.12
CA VAL A 61 -16.29 -0.80 -1.89
C VAL A 61 -15.29 -0.41 -0.82
N ILE A 62 -15.59 0.66 -0.10
CA ILE A 62 -14.86 1.06 1.10
C ILE A 62 -15.81 1.20 2.27
N THR A 63 -15.39 0.72 3.45
CA THR A 63 -16.02 1.02 4.73
C THR A 63 -15.07 1.90 5.53
N VAL A 64 -15.56 3.05 5.94
CA VAL A 64 -14.76 4.01 6.72
C VAL A 64 -15.05 3.89 8.22
N GLU A 65 -14.33 4.65 9.04
CA GLU A 65 -14.24 4.53 10.49
C GLU A 65 -15.58 4.66 11.24
N ASP A 66 -16.57 5.36 10.67
CA ASP A 66 -17.91 5.49 11.25
C ASP A 66 -18.88 4.37 10.82
N GLY A 67 -18.40 3.41 10.01
CA GLY A 67 -19.18 2.31 9.45
C GLY A 67 -19.90 2.65 8.15
N SER A 68 -19.81 3.87 7.65
CA SER A 68 -20.35 4.26 6.35
C SER A 68 -19.62 3.53 5.22
N THR A 69 -20.36 3.20 4.15
CA THR A 69 -19.82 2.50 2.98
C THR A 69 -20.00 3.33 1.73
N TYR A 70 -18.99 3.33 0.87
CA TYR A 70 -18.99 4.02 -0.42
C TYR A 70 -18.62 3.08 -1.55
N SER A 71 -19.34 3.21 -2.67
CA SER A 71 -18.90 2.67 -3.97
C SER A 71 -17.77 3.52 -4.55
N LYS A 72 -17.18 3.08 -5.66
CA LYS A 72 -16.20 3.86 -6.43
C LYS A 72 -16.68 5.28 -6.70
N THR A 73 -17.89 5.43 -7.25
CA THR A 73 -18.45 6.76 -7.56
C THR A 73 -18.65 7.60 -6.30
N GLY A 74 -19.18 7.00 -5.23
CA GLY A 74 -19.37 7.69 -3.95
C GLY A 74 -18.06 8.16 -3.34
N TYR A 75 -17.03 7.32 -3.34
CA TYR A 75 -15.70 7.67 -2.83
C TYR A 75 -15.02 8.79 -3.63
N ILE A 76 -15.09 8.72 -4.98
CA ILE A 76 -14.53 9.77 -5.85
C ILE A 76 -15.26 11.08 -5.63
N SER A 77 -16.60 11.07 -5.51
CA SER A 77 -17.38 12.28 -5.23
C SER A 77 -17.02 12.89 -3.87
N HIS A 78 -16.85 12.05 -2.85
CA HIS A 78 -16.41 12.49 -1.52
C HIS A 78 -15.00 13.09 -1.56
N SER A 79 -14.05 12.47 -2.27
CA SER A 79 -12.68 12.99 -2.41
C SER A 79 -12.59 14.32 -3.15
N ALA A 80 -13.59 14.64 -3.98
CA ALA A 80 -13.69 15.89 -4.71
C ALA A 80 -14.41 17.00 -3.93
N GLU A 81 -14.97 16.70 -2.74
CA GLU A 81 -15.79 17.61 -1.94
C GLU A 81 -15.01 18.88 -1.56
N PRO A 82 -15.43 20.10 -1.99
CA PRO A 82 -14.68 21.31 -1.73
C PRO A 82 -14.57 21.69 -0.25
N SER A 83 -15.52 21.26 0.57
CA SER A 83 -15.55 21.54 2.01
C SER A 83 -14.52 20.74 2.81
N VAL A 84 -13.99 19.66 2.24
CA VAL A 84 -12.96 18.82 2.86
C VAL A 84 -11.58 19.26 2.40
N HIS A 85 -10.69 19.57 3.32
CA HIS A 85 -9.30 19.92 3.05
C HIS A 85 -8.35 19.05 3.85
N VAL A 86 -7.71 18.10 3.17
CA VAL A 86 -6.74 17.17 3.78
C VAL A 86 -5.36 17.84 3.85
N GLU A 87 -4.86 18.06 5.06
CA GLU A 87 -3.53 18.64 5.30
C GLU A 87 -2.46 17.56 5.39
N VAL A 88 -2.77 16.46 6.06
CA VAL A 88 -1.91 15.30 6.26
C VAL A 88 -2.67 14.05 5.82
N ALA A 89 -2.03 13.17 5.08
CA ALA A 89 -2.48 11.82 4.78
C ALA A 89 -1.24 10.93 4.68
N GLU A 90 -1.06 10.03 5.65
CA GLU A 90 0.16 9.24 5.80
C GLU A 90 -0.15 7.77 6.05
N LEU A 91 0.58 6.91 5.35
CA LEU A 91 0.56 5.47 5.56
C LEU A 91 1.82 5.02 6.31
N SER A 92 1.63 4.15 7.28
CA SER A 92 2.73 3.53 8.02
C SER A 92 2.47 2.05 8.29
N GLU A 93 3.48 1.32 8.71
CA GLU A 93 3.41 -0.12 9.05
C GLU A 93 2.84 -1.01 7.93
N LEU A 94 2.94 -0.60 6.67
CA LEU A 94 2.37 -1.35 5.55
C LEU A 94 2.97 -2.75 5.41
N LYS A 95 2.09 -3.75 5.41
CA LYS A 95 2.42 -5.16 5.17
C LYS A 95 1.60 -5.67 3.99
N VAL A 96 2.27 -6.08 2.93
CA VAL A 96 1.67 -6.64 1.71
C VAL A 96 1.80 -8.16 1.73
N ARG A 97 0.68 -8.86 1.56
CA ARG A 97 0.61 -10.33 1.46
C ARG A 97 0.06 -10.72 0.11
N MET A 98 0.86 -11.44 -0.67
CA MET A 98 0.52 -11.86 -2.04
C MET A 98 -0.16 -13.23 -2.07
N HIS A 99 -1.30 -13.31 -2.74
CA HIS A 99 -2.08 -14.53 -2.97
C HIS A 99 -2.46 -14.64 -4.46
N GLY A 100 -1.51 -15.07 -5.30
CA GLY A 100 -1.71 -15.08 -6.75
C GLY A 100 -1.95 -13.69 -7.31
N ASN A 101 -3.11 -13.48 -7.93
CA ASN A 101 -3.54 -12.19 -8.49
C ASN A 101 -4.21 -11.27 -7.45
N THR A 102 -4.13 -11.61 -6.18
CA THR A 102 -4.68 -10.79 -5.07
C THR A 102 -3.58 -10.41 -4.11
N ALA A 103 -3.61 -9.18 -3.63
CA ALA A 103 -2.77 -8.71 -2.54
C ALA A 103 -3.66 -8.18 -1.41
N VAL A 104 -3.36 -8.60 -0.17
CA VAL A 104 -3.96 -8.04 1.04
C VAL A 104 -2.94 -7.13 1.69
N VAL A 105 -3.31 -5.87 1.85
CA VAL A 105 -2.48 -4.86 2.51
C VAL A 105 -3.08 -4.53 3.86
N THR A 106 -2.25 -4.49 4.88
CA THR A 106 -2.64 -3.99 6.20
C THR A 106 -1.65 -2.92 6.64
N GLY A 107 -2.13 -1.92 7.38
CA GLY A 107 -1.28 -0.83 7.83
C GLY A 107 -1.97 0.08 8.84
N ALA A 108 -1.34 1.22 9.08
CA ALA A 108 -1.91 2.34 9.81
C ALA A 108 -2.03 3.54 8.87
N TYR A 109 -3.11 4.30 9.04
CA TYR A 109 -3.40 5.52 8.32
C TYR A 109 -3.57 6.67 9.31
N HIS A 110 -2.96 7.79 9.01
CA HIS A 110 -3.11 9.04 9.74
C HIS A 110 -3.60 10.12 8.78
N GLU A 111 -4.74 10.70 9.08
CA GLU A 111 -5.28 11.82 8.34
C GLU A 111 -5.61 12.97 9.29
N ARG A 112 -5.26 14.19 8.86
CA ARG A 112 -5.64 15.42 9.53
C ARG A 112 -6.03 16.46 8.49
N GLY A 113 -7.05 17.23 8.81
CA GLY A 113 -7.54 18.24 7.90
C GLY A 113 -8.65 19.09 8.50
N LYS A 114 -9.46 19.67 7.61
CA LYS A 114 -10.65 20.42 7.95
C LYS A 114 -11.82 20.01 7.08
N SER A 115 -13.00 19.91 7.69
CA SER A 115 -14.27 19.71 7.01
C SER A 115 -15.24 20.81 7.43
N ASP A 116 -15.77 21.58 6.48
CA ASP A 116 -16.58 22.78 6.75
C ASP A 116 -15.89 23.76 7.72
N GLY A 117 -14.56 23.91 7.59
CA GLY A 117 -13.72 24.74 8.45
C GLY A 117 -13.44 24.18 9.84
N LYS A 118 -14.01 23.04 10.22
CA LYS A 118 -13.78 22.38 11.49
C LYS A 118 -12.61 21.39 11.39
N PRO A 119 -11.64 21.44 12.30
CA PRO A 119 -10.51 20.50 12.28
C PRO A 119 -10.98 19.09 12.62
N TYR A 120 -10.34 18.09 11.99
CA TYR A 120 -10.48 16.66 12.32
C TYR A 120 -9.12 15.99 12.28
N GLU A 121 -9.01 14.84 12.96
CA GLU A 121 -7.83 13.98 12.94
C GLU A 121 -8.25 12.53 13.19
N TYR A 122 -7.77 11.62 12.32
CA TYR A 122 -8.03 10.19 12.37
C TYR A 122 -6.72 9.41 12.48
N HIS A 123 -6.74 8.35 13.28
CA HIS A 123 -5.67 7.36 13.38
C HIS A 123 -6.31 5.98 13.24
N ASP A 124 -6.22 5.41 12.05
CA ASP A 124 -6.94 4.21 11.68
C ASP A 124 -6.02 3.02 11.43
N ARG A 125 -6.61 1.82 11.51
CA ARG A 125 -6.04 0.61 10.92
C ARG A 125 -6.75 0.34 9.61
N LEU A 126 -5.98 0.02 8.57
CA LEU A 126 -6.53 -0.29 7.26
C LEU A 126 -6.33 -1.75 6.90
N THR A 127 -7.25 -2.23 6.08
CA THR A 127 -7.13 -3.49 5.33
C THR A 127 -7.64 -3.25 3.92
N ASP A 128 -6.74 -3.31 2.95
CA ASP A 128 -7.03 -3.11 1.55
C ASP A 128 -6.81 -4.40 0.76
N VAL A 129 -7.69 -4.65 -0.19
CA VAL A 129 -7.62 -5.80 -1.09
C VAL A 129 -7.41 -5.30 -2.51
N TRP A 130 -6.25 -5.63 -3.07
CA TRP A 130 -5.90 -5.37 -4.45
C TRP A 130 -6.08 -6.62 -5.29
N MET A 131 -6.60 -6.47 -6.49
CA MET A 131 -6.73 -7.56 -7.45
C MET A 131 -6.15 -7.16 -8.80
N LYS A 132 -5.42 -8.09 -9.44
CA LYS A 132 -4.89 -7.92 -10.79
C LYS A 132 -5.87 -8.43 -11.81
N THR A 133 -6.46 -7.54 -12.60
CA THR A 133 -7.40 -7.86 -13.68
C THR A 133 -6.95 -7.19 -14.96
N GLY A 134 -6.87 -7.95 -16.06
CA GLY A 134 -6.41 -7.42 -17.35
C GLY A 134 -5.00 -6.82 -17.30
N GLY A 135 -4.12 -7.38 -16.47
CA GLY A 135 -2.73 -6.91 -16.31
C GLY A 135 -2.56 -5.72 -15.37
N ARG A 136 -3.64 -5.13 -14.84
CA ARG A 136 -3.61 -3.96 -13.95
C ARG A 136 -4.01 -4.34 -12.52
N TRP A 137 -3.33 -3.74 -11.54
CA TRP A 137 -3.71 -3.82 -10.14
C TRP A 137 -4.72 -2.72 -9.80
N GLN A 138 -5.85 -3.10 -9.19
CA GLN A 138 -6.89 -2.18 -8.73
C GLN A 138 -7.37 -2.60 -7.34
N VAL A 139 -7.75 -1.64 -6.51
CA VAL A 139 -8.39 -1.90 -5.22
C VAL A 139 -9.82 -2.35 -5.46
N ILE A 140 -10.21 -3.46 -4.86
CA ILE A 140 -11.59 -3.98 -4.92
C ILE A 140 -12.34 -3.75 -3.61
N ALA A 141 -11.62 -3.72 -2.48
CA ALA A 141 -12.23 -3.47 -1.18
C ALA A 141 -11.24 -2.76 -0.25
N SER A 142 -11.76 -1.91 0.61
CA SER A 142 -11.03 -1.22 1.66
C SER A 142 -11.84 -1.15 2.94
N HIS A 143 -11.15 -1.24 4.07
CA HIS A 143 -11.77 -1.08 5.39
C HIS A 143 -10.85 -0.30 6.32
N TYR A 144 -11.36 0.76 6.89
CA TYR A 144 -10.72 1.55 7.94
C TYR A 144 -11.41 1.32 9.26
N SER A 145 -10.66 1.26 10.35
CA SER A 145 -11.20 1.08 11.70
C SER A 145 -10.39 1.87 12.71
N VAL A 146 -11.09 2.56 13.62
CA VAL A 146 -10.49 3.25 14.75
C VAL A 146 -10.04 2.22 15.79
N PRO A 147 -8.76 2.20 16.21
CA PRO A 147 -8.32 1.35 17.31
C PRO A 147 -9.08 1.70 18.60
N VAL A 148 -9.69 0.71 19.22
CA VAL A 148 -10.29 0.88 20.56
C VAL A 148 -9.15 1.02 21.57
N LYS A 149 -9.18 2.10 22.35
CA LYS A 149 -8.22 2.36 23.43
C LYS A 149 -8.55 1.55 24.66
#